data_d790b156f51183067cf4f94c4ecd4bb3
#
_entry.id   d790b156f51183067cf4f94c4ecd4bb3
#
_cell.length_a   1.000
_cell.length_b   1.000
_cell.length_c   1.000
_cell.angle_alpha   90.00
_cell.angle_beta   90.00
_cell.angle_gamma   90.00
#
_symmetry.space_group_name_H-M   'P 1'
#
loop_
_entity.id
_entity.type
_entity.pdbx_description
1 polymer ?
#
loop_
_entity_poly.entity_id
_entity_poly.type
_entity_poly.pdbx_seq_one_letter_code
_entity_poly.pdbx_strand_id
1 'polypeptide(L)'
;MENKKNFYIDGKWVAPKGKEEIKVINPATEENCAVISLGNKEDVDMAVRSAKKAYESWSFSTKDERIKLLEKLYENYKKRWADIADAITTEMGA
;
A
#
# COMPACT_ATOMS: atom_id res chain seq x y z
N MET A 1 -18.82 -0.67 -3.50
CA MET A 1 -17.46 -0.56 -4.08
C MET A 1 -16.61 0.33 -3.18
N GLU A 2 -15.48 -0.17 -2.73
CA GLU A 2 -14.58 0.59 -1.87
C GLU A 2 -13.75 1.60 -2.67
N ASN A 3 -13.49 2.75 -2.05
CA ASN A 3 -12.62 3.78 -2.61
C ASN A 3 -11.21 3.64 -2.02
N LYS A 4 -10.26 3.20 -2.82
CA LYS A 4 -8.85 3.03 -2.44
C LYS A 4 -7.96 3.91 -3.32
N LYS A 5 -8.31 5.18 -3.47
CA LYS A 5 -7.70 6.09 -4.44
C LYS A 5 -6.45 6.80 -3.93
N ASN A 6 -6.24 6.89 -2.63
CA ASN A 6 -5.08 7.60 -2.06
C ASN A 6 -3.85 6.70 -1.99
N PHE A 7 -2.67 7.32 -2.14
CA PHE A 7 -1.39 6.66 -1.97
C PHE A 7 -0.82 6.94 -0.58
N TYR A 8 -0.08 5.99 -0.03
CA TYR A 8 0.63 6.19 1.23
C TYR A 8 2.08 6.54 0.92
N ILE A 9 2.42 7.82 1.10
CA ILE A 9 3.75 8.35 0.76
C ILE A 9 4.20 9.27 1.89
N ASP A 10 5.45 9.12 2.32
CA ASP A 10 6.07 9.94 3.36
C ASP A 10 5.27 9.92 4.67
N GLY A 11 4.81 8.73 5.06
CA GLY A 11 4.11 8.53 6.32
C GLY A 11 2.68 9.04 6.37
N LYS A 12 2.08 9.36 5.23
CA LYS A 12 0.70 9.88 5.17
C LYS A 12 -0.02 9.47 3.89
N TRP A 13 -1.34 9.50 3.96
CA TRP A 13 -2.19 9.28 2.80
C TRP A 13 -2.28 10.58 1.99
N VAL A 14 -1.98 10.48 0.69
CA VAL A 14 -1.98 11.63 -0.22
C VAL A 14 -2.84 11.35 -1.44
N ALA A 15 -3.49 12.40 -1.94
CA ALA A 15 -4.24 12.31 -3.18
C ALA A 15 -3.29 12.13 -4.37
N PRO A 16 -3.66 11.32 -5.37
CA PRO A 16 -2.84 11.15 -6.57
C PRO A 16 -2.80 12.43 -7.42
N LYS A 17 -1.71 12.64 -8.12
CA LYS A 17 -1.61 13.67 -9.16
C LYS A 17 -2.22 13.19 -10.48
N GLY A 18 -2.10 11.90 -10.76
CA GLY A 18 -2.77 11.26 -11.88
C GLY A 18 -4.28 11.22 -11.68
N LYS A 19 -5.03 11.34 -12.78
CA LYS A 19 -6.49 11.38 -12.75
C LYS A 19 -7.14 10.08 -13.20
N GLU A 20 -6.35 9.16 -13.73
CA GLU A 20 -6.86 7.88 -14.19
C GLU A 20 -7.10 6.93 -13.02
N GLU A 21 -8.14 6.13 -13.15
CA GLU A 21 -8.56 5.17 -12.15
C GLU A 21 -8.80 3.82 -12.78
N ILE A 22 -8.70 2.76 -11.99
CA ILE A 22 -9.02 1.41 -12.44
C ILE A 22 -9.96 0.77 -11.42
N LYS A 23 -10.91 0.00 -11.94
CA LYS A 23 -11.85 -0.76 -11.12
C LYS A 23 -11.26 -2.12 -10.81
N VAL A 24 -11.34 -2.52 -9.55
CA VAL A 24 -10.96 -3.86 -9.12
C VAL A 24 -12.20 -4.75 -9.20
N ILE A 25 -12.09 -5.85 -9.92
CA ILE A 25 -13.21 -6.75 -10.17
C ILE A 25 -13.04 -7.99 -9.29
N ASN A 26 -14.10 -8.37 -8.58
CA ASN A 26 -14.17 -9.66 -7.89
C ASN A 26 -14.43 -10.75 -8.95
N PRO A 27 -13.48 -11.66 -9.19
CA PRO A 27 -13.66 -12.65 -10.25
C PRO A 27 -14.78 -13.66 -10.00
N ALA A 28 -15.17 -13.86 -8.74
CA ALA A 28 -16.24 -14.80 -8.39
C ALA A 28 -17.63 -14.24 -8.74
N THR A 29 -17.84 -12.94 -8.56
CA THR A 29 -19.13 -12.28 -8.80
C THR A 29 -19.14 -11.48 -10.09
N GLU A 30 -17.98 -11.20 -10.67
CA GLU A 30 -17.77 -10.33 -11.84
C GLU A 30 -18.20 -8.87 -11.60
N GLU A 31 -18.36 -8.48 -10.35
CA GLU A 31 -18.74 -7.13 -9.95
C GLU A 31 -17.53 -6.31 -9.48
N ASN A 32 -17.64 -4.99 -9.64
CA ASN A 32 -16.62 -4.08 -9.14
C ASN A 32 -16.65 -4.03 -7.60
N CYS A 33 -15.55 -4.35 -6.96
CA CYS A 33 -15.45 -4.33 -5.50
C CYS A 33 -14.66 -3.14 -4.94
N ALA A 34 -13.85 -2.48 -5.77
CA ALA A 34 -13.06 -1.32 -5.36
C ALA A 34 -12.67 -0.46 -6.56
N VAL A 35 -12.21 0.74 -6.27
CA VAL A 35 -11.59 1.64 -7.25
C VAL A 35 -10.23 2.06 -6.71
N ILE A 36 -9.21 1.96 -7.54
CA ILE A 36 -7.86 2.42 -7.23
C ILE A 36 -7.42 3.47 -8.26
N SER A 37 -6.45 4.29 -7.88
CA SER A 37 -5.86 5.27 -8.78
C SER A 37 -4.70 4.66 -9.54
N LEU A 38 -4.54 5.09 -10.79
CA LEU A 38 -3.31 4.85 -11.54
C LEU A 38 -2.39 6.04 -11.28
N GLY A 39 -1.18 5.75 -10.79
CA GLY A 39 -0.17 6.78 -10.59
C GLY A 39 0.38 7.25 -11.91
N ASN A 40 0.75 8.53 -11.97
CA ASN A 40 1.47 9.09 -13.10
C ASN A 40 2.95 9.31 -12.76
N LYS A 41 3.70 9.92 -13.68
CA LYS A 41 5.13 10.19 -13.47
C LYS A 41 5.37 11.05 -12.23
N GLU A 42 4.54 12.06 -11.98
CA GLU A 42 4.68 12.94 -10.80
C GLU A 42 4.49 12.16 -9.50
N ASP A 43 3.53 11.24 -9.47
CA ASP A 43 3.30 10.37 -8.30
C ASP A 43 4.51 9.50 -8.01
N VAL A 44 5.09 8.89 -9.05
CA VAL A 44 6.29 8.07 -8.91
C VAL A 44 7.48 8.91 -8.45
N ASP A 45 7.70 10.07 -9.05
CA ASP A 45 8.81 10.96 -8.68
C ASP A 45 8.70 11.41 -7.22
N MET A 46 7.50 11.68 -6.74
CA MET A 46 7.26 12.08 -5.36
C MET A 46 7.55 10.92 -4.39
N ALA A 47 7.12 9.72 -4.72
CA ALA A 47 7.36 8.53 -3.90
C ALA A 47 8.86 8.20 -3.84
N VAL A 48 9.55 8.26 -4.97
CA VAL A 48 10.99 8.00 -5.05
C VAL A 48 11.79 9.05 -4.26
N ARG A 49 11.43 10.34 -4.37
CA ARG A 49 12.07 11.39 -3.58
C ARG A 49 11.94 11.15 -2.08
N SER A 50 10.76 10.78 -1.63
CA SER A 50 10.51 10.46 -0.22
C SER A 50 11.37 9.29 0.23
N ALA A 51 11.44 8.23 -0.56
CA ALA A 51 12.25 7.05 -0.26
C ALA A 51 13.75 7.38 -0.21
N LYS A 52 14.25 8.19 -1.16
CA LYS A 52 15.66 8.62 -1.17
C LYS A 52 16.01 9.45 0.04
N LYS A 53 15.11 10.34 0.45
CA LYS A 53 15.31 11.14 1.65
C LYS A 53 15.35 10.27 2.91
N ALA A 54 14.46 9.29 3.02
CA ALA A 54 14.46 8.36 4.14
C ALA A 54 15.74 7.52 4.19
N TYR A 55 16.30 7.17 3.06
CA TYR A 55 17.55 6.42 2.96
C TYR A 55 18.73 7.13 3.63
N GLU A 56 18.75 8.46 3.62
CA GLU A 56 19.84 9.25 4.22
C GLU A 56 20.09 8.89 5.69
N SER A 57 19.04 8.63 6.45
CA SER A 57 19.15 8.20 7.85
C SER A 57 19.00 6.69 8.02
N TRP A 58 18.08 6.07 7.29
CA TRP A 58 17.79 4.66 7.43
C TRP A 58 18.97 3.77 7.02
N SER A 59 19.80 4.22 6.08
CA SER A 59 21.01 3.48 5.66
C SER A 59 22.00 3.25 6.80
N PHE A 60 21.93 4.07 7.85
CA PHE A 60 22.77 3.93 9.04
C PHE A 60 22.09 3.14 10.17
N SER A 61 20.91 2.60 9.94
CA SER A 61 20.24 1.79 10.95
C SER A 61 21.03 0.51 11.25
N THR A 62 20.99 0.08 12.50
CA THR A 62 21.66 -1.14 12.93
C THR A 62 20.84 -2.36 12.54
N LYS A 63 21.49 -3.52 12.52
CA LYS A 63 20.80 -4.81 12.33
C LYS A 63 19.68 -5.00 13.36
N ASP A 64 19.95 -4.66 14.62
CA ASP A 64 18.98 -4.82 15.70
C ASP A 64 17.75 -3.92 15.51
N GLU A 65 17.95 -2.68 15.08
CA GLU A 65 16.84 -1.76 14.76
C GLU A 65 15.95 -2.33 13.67
N ARG A 66 16.55 -2.89 12.62
CA ARG A 66 15.80 -3.49 11.51
C ARG A 66 15.05 -4.75 11.93
N ILE A 67 15.68 -5.57 12.78
CA ILE A 67 15.01 -6.77 13.34
C ILE A 67 13.79 -6.38 14.17
N LYS A 68 13.92 -5.38 15.04
CA LYS A 68 12.81 -4.90 15.85
C LYS A 68 11.66 -4.38 15.02
N LEU A 69 11.97 -3.68 13.94
CA LEU A 69 10.94 -3.19 13.02
C LEU A 69 10.19 -4.35 12.35
N LEU A 70 10.91 -5.37 11.90
CA LEU A 70 10.30 -6.55 11.29
C LEU A 70 9.46 -7.36 12.28
N GLU A 71 9.90 -7.45 13.53
CA GLU A 71 9.12 -8.11 14.60
C GLU A 71 7.81 -7.37 14.84
N LYS A 72 7.85 -6.05 14.87
CA LYS A 72 6.65 -5.23 15.03
C LYS A 72 5.71 -5.37 13.82
N LEU A 73 6.26 -5.40 12.64
CA LEU A 73 5.49 -5.64 11.40
C LEU A 73 4.79 -7.01 11.46
N TYR A 74 5.50 -8.04 11.91
CA TYR A 74 4.95 -9.39 12.06
C TYR A 74 3.80 -9.43 13.06
N GLU A 75 3.95 -8.78 14.21
CA GLU A 75 2.88 -8.71 15.20
C GLU A 75 1.64 -8.00 14.68
N ASN A 76 1.83 -6.88 13.98
CA ASN A 76 0.72 -6.14 13.36
C ASN A 76 0.04 -6.97 12.26
N TYR A 77 0.82 -7.71 11.49
CA TYR A 77 0.30 -8.62 10.47
C TYR A 77 -0.60 -9.68 11.08
N LYS A 78 -0.18 -10.28 12.19
CA LYS A 78 -0.99 -11.29 12.88
C LYS A 78 -2.33 -10.71 13.37
N LYS A 79 -2.32 -9.48 13.85
CA LYS A 79 -3.54 -8.80 14.30
C LYS A 79 -4.52 -8.55 13.17
N ARG A 80 -4.03 -8.41 11.94
CA ARG A 80 -4.83 -8.11 10.77
C ARG A 80 -4.93 -9.27 9.77
N TRP A 81 -4.60 -10.45 10.23
CA TRP A 81 -4.62 -11.65 9.40
C TRP A 81 -5.98 -11.87 8.72
N ALA A 82 -7.07 -11.75 9.49
CA ALA A 82 -8.41 -11.93 8.96
C ALA A 82 -8.76 -10.90 7.88
N ASP A 83 -8.37 -9.64 8.08
CA ASP A 83 -8.60 -8.56 7.11
C ASP A 83 -7.90 -8.86 5.78
N ILE A 84 -6.67 -9.35 5.86
CA ILE A 84 -5.87 -9.70 4.67
C ILE A 84 -6.49 -10.90 3.95
N ALA A 85 -6.92 -11.90 4.68
CA ALA A 85 -7.60 -13.08 4.10
C ALA A 85 -8.89 -12.67 3.39
N ASP A 86 -9.68 -11.78 3.99
CA ASP A 86 -10.92 -11.27 3.39
C ASP A 86 -10.64 -10.47 2.11
N ALA A 87 -9.59 -9.66 2.11
CA ALA A 87 -9.18 -8.91 0.92
C ALA A 87 -8.78 -9.85 -0.23
N ILE A 88 -8.03 -10.90 0.05
CA ILE A 88 -7.64 -11.91 -0.93
C ILE A 88 -8.90 -12.59 -1.52
N THR A 89 -9.83 -12.99 -0.66
CA THR A 89 -11.08 -13.60 -1.10
C THR A 89 -11.87 -12.68 -2.02
N THR A 90 -11.99 -11.41 -1.67
CA THR A 90 -12.76 -10.43 -2.45
C THR A 90 -12.09 -10.10 -3.79
N GLU A 91 -10.78 -9.92 -3.79
CA GLU A 91 -10.06 -9.47 -4.99
C GLU A 91 -9.69 -10.60 -5.94
N MET A 92 -9.50 -11.80 -5.43
CA MET A 92 -9.10 -12.98 -6.22
C MET A 92 -10.23 -13.98 -6.45
N GLY A 93 -11.34 -13.85 -5.74
CA GLY A 93 -12.45 -14.77 -5.85
C GLY A 93 -12.20 -16.12 -5.18
N ALA A 94 -11.22 -16.20 -4.31
CA ALA A 94 -10.85 -17.44 -3.63
C ALA A 94 -11.62 -17.65 -2.33
#